data_4c81205e8531815fc3a85a6e51d5b084
#
_entry.id   4c81205e8531815fc3a85a6e51d5b084
#
_cell.length_a   1.000
_cell.length_b   1.000
_cell.length_c   1.000
_cell.angle_alpha   90.00
_cell.angle_beta   90.00
_cell.angle_gamma   90.00
#
_symmetry.space_group_name_H-M   'P 1'
#
loop_
_entity.id
_entity.type
_entity.pdbx_description
1 polymer ?
#
loop_
_entity_poly.entity_id
_entity_poly.type
_entity_poly.pdbx_seq_one_letter_code
_entity_poly.pdbx_strand_id
1 'polypeptide(L)'
;MKEWDLKRNIFTNSLWMILEKAIAIIGLIFVTSYVAKYVGTEIFGEIAYATSLFQIVQVVSQLGSDVLIFKRISKNTKSGIKLIQSTIFIRIMIYCILSLLILFYLLKEHSEFSHVYMVAAMLSCFFSAMDVYSIYYDVNLLSKYNTIVNALGLTITLLIRWIIAFYELKPEFLCIPIILTGLIPFVIRFVLFRINEDSSYIPFKHMKKYIMYMIKAGSTIVISSVSVAIYTRVSVIVLGFFLDKESVGVYSVAASLGMAWSFIPNSFITSSLPSIFSEKDNSKAIVKAANLNLLVFFVCIPFIVGGYLFGFYFIKLLYGDSYIAAYYPMVLLCIATMFAALGTVASRFITHYSGYSFLSKKTILVLFFSLILSCFFVKYHGVTGAAISIVITEVLSLTLFN
;
A
#
# COMPACT_ATOMS: atom_id res chain seq x y z
N MET A 1 11.19 -28.07 -18.08
CA MET A 1 12.00 -27.36 -17.06
C MET A 1 12.19 -28.34 -15.91
N LYS A 2 13.43 -28.68 -15.51
CA LYS A 2 13.68 -29.66 -14.44
C LYS A 2 13.17 -29.06 -13.10
N GLU A 3 12.59 -29.89 -12.26
CA GLU A 3 12.03 -29.49 -10.94
C GLU A 3 13.02 -28.69 -10.07
N TRP A 4 14.31 -28.97 -10.23
CA TRP A 4 15.41 -28.28 -9.57
C TRP A 4 15.58 -26.83 -10.08
N ASP A 5 15.40 -26.57 -11.38
CA ASP A 5 15.47 -25.22 -11.95
C ASP A 5 14.29 -24.37 -11.48
N LEU A 6 13.11 -24.96 -11.31
CA LEU A 6 11.93 -24.29 -10.78
C LEU A 6 12.14 -23.88 -9.31
N LYS A 7 12.65 -24.78 -8.47
CA LYS A 7 12.94 -24.49 -7.06
C LYS A 7 14.01 -23.41 -6.91
N ARG A 8 15.07 -23.44 -7.73
CA ARG A 8 16.12 -22.43 -7.76
C ARG A 8 15.57 -21.06 -8.16
N ASN A 9 14.74 -21.00 -9.18
CA ASN A 9 14.13 -19.73 -9.65
C ASN A 9 13.18 -19.14 -8.60
N ILE A 10 12.38 -19.96 -7.91
CA ILE A 10 11.51 -19.52 -6.81
C ILE A 10 12.36 -18.95 -5.67
N PHE A 11 13.41 -19.65 -5.26
CA PHE A 11 14.30 -19.20 -4.18
C PHE A 11 14.99 -17.87 -4.54
N THR A 12 15.53 -17.76 -5.75
CA THR A 12 16.20 -16.55 -6.23
C THR A 12 15.22 -15.36 -6.31
N ASN A 13 14.00 -15.59 -6.81
CA ASN A 13 12.96 -14.54 -6.83
C ASN A 13 12.60 -14.07 -5.41
N SER A 14 12.45 -15.00 -4.46
CA SER A 14 12.15 -14.65 -3.07
C SER A 14 13.27 -13.82 -2.44
N LEU A 15 14.52 -14.15 -2.72
CA LEU A 15 15.68 -13.41 -2.22
C LEU A 15 15.70 -11.96 -2.75
N TRP A 16 15.42 -11.77 -4.04
CA TRP A 16 15.30 -10.43 -4.62
C TRP A 16 14.20 -9.61 -3.98
N MET A 17 13.03 -10.19 -3.75
CA MET A 17 11.91 -9.51 -3.08
C MET A 17 12.24 -9.12 -1.63
N ILE A 18 13.02 -9.94 -0.91
CA ILE A 18 13.47 -9.62 0.46
C ILE A 18 14.47 -8.46 0.43
N LEU A 19 15.44 -8.47 -0.50
CA LEU A 19 16.40 -7.38 -0.67
C LEU A 19 15.73 -6.04 -1.01
N GLU A 20 14.75 -6.05 -1.91
CA GLU A 20 13.94 -4.86 -2.23
C GLU A 20 13.31 -4.28 -0.97
N LYS A 21 12.66 -5.13 -0.17
CA LYS A 21 11.99 -4.69 1.07
C LYS A 21 12.97 -4.18 2.11
N ALA A 22 14.13 -4.81 2.24
CA ALA A 22 15.17 -4.34 3.16
C ALA A 22 15.68 -2.95 2.77
N ILE A 23 15.98 -2.71 1.50
CA ILE A 23 16.39 -1.40 0.98
C ILE A 23 15.26 -0.37 1.20
N ALA A 24 14.01 -0.75 0.91
CA ALA A 24 12.86 0.11 1.09
C ALA A 24 12.70 0.55 2.56
N ILE A 25 12.84 -0.37 3.51
CA ILE A 25 12.66 -0.08 4.94
C ILE A 25 13.80 0.80 5.46
N ILE A 26 15.06 0.46 5.14
CA ILE A 26 16.22 1.25 5.54
C ILE A 26 16.10 2.67 4.96
N GLY A 27 15.82 2.78 3.68
CA GLY A 27 15.63 4.08 3.03
C GLY A 27 14.47 4.89 3.60
N LEU A 28 13.34 4.21 3.88
CA LEU A 28 12.17 4.86 4.47
C LEU A 28 12.47 5.37 5.89
N ILE A 29 13.14 4.60 6.72
CA ILE A 29 13.44 5.01 8.10
C ILE A 29 14.44 6.17 8.12
N PHE A 30 15.60 6.03 7.46
CA PHE A 30 16.68 7.00 7.58
C PHE A 30 16.50 8.25 6.71
N VAL A 31 16.17 8.07 5.42
CA VAL A 31 16.04 9.22 4.52
C VAL A 31 14.74 9.98 4.76
N THR A 32 13.63 9.27 4.98
CA THR A 32 12.35 9.93 5.22
C THR A 32 12.33 10.65 6.56
N SER A 33 12.98 10.11 7.60
CA SER A 33 13.10 10.79 8.88
C SER A 33 13.95 12.07 8.77
N TYR A 34 15.06 11.99 8.03
CA TYR A 34 15.91 13.14 7.79
C TYR A 34 15.17 14.25 7.02
N VAL A 35 14.42 13.86 5.99
CA VAL A 35 13.57 14.79 5.22
C VAL A 35 12.45 15.37 6.10
N ALA A 36 11.75 14.54 6.89
CA ALA A 36 10.69 14.99 7.79
C ALA A 36 11.22 16.01 8.82
N LYS A 37 12.42 15.77 9.37
CA LYS A 37 13.09 16.69 10.28
C LYS A 37 13.43 18.03 9.61
N TYR A 38 13.84 17.99 8.33
CA TYR A 38 14.17 19.17 7.54
C TYR A 38 12.95 20.03 7.21
N VAL A 39 11.85 19.42 6.72
CA VAL A 39 10.68 20.18 6.28
C VAL A 39 9.70 20.51 7.40
N GLY A 40 9.78 19.85 8.55
CA GLY A 40 8.86 20.01 9.67
C GLY A 40 7.54 19.26 9.50
N THR A 41 6.72 19.33 10.55
CA THR A 41 5.47 18.58 10.68
C THR A 41 4.41 19.02 9.66
N GLU A 42 4.33 20.31 9.39
CA GLU A 42 3.31 20.90 8.51
C GLU A 42 3.48 20.45 7.05
N ILE A 43 4.65 20.69 6.45
CA ILE A 43 4.92 20.32 5.04
C ILE A 43 4.88 18.81 4.87
N PHE A 44 5.43 18.06 5.85
CA PHE A 44 5.36 16.60 5.81
C PHE A 44 3.91 16.09 5.85
N GLY A 45 3.05 16.75 6.65
CA GLY A 45 1.63 16.48 6.72
C GLY A 45 0.88 16.79 5.40
N GLU A 46 1.20 17.90 4.76
CA GLU A 46 0.64 18.24 3.43
C GLU A 46 0.94 17.15 2.40
N ILE A 47 2.19 16.71 2.31
CA ILE A 47 2.61 15.65 1.39
C ILE A 47 1.87 14.35 1.69
N ALA A 48 1.75 13.98 2.97
CA ALA A 48 1.07 12.77 3.41
C ALA A 48 -0.44 12.82 3.12
N TYR A 49 -1.09 13.96 3.37
CA TYR A 49 -2.51 14.16 3.08
C TYR A 49 -2.80 14.07 1.59
N ALA A 50 -2.11 14.83 0.78
CA ALA A 50 -2.26 14.81 -0.68
C ALA A 50 -2.03 13.40 -1.25
N THR A 51 -0.95 12.75 -0.82
CA THR A 51 -0.64 11.38 -1.26
C THR A 51 -1.74 10.40 -0.87
N SER A 52 -2.30 10.49 0.35
CA SER A 52 -3.37 9.60 0.81
C SER A 52 -4.65 9.74 0.00
N LEU A 53 -5.04 10.96 -0.38
CA LEU A 53 -6.20 11.21 -1.22
C LEU A 53 -6.03 10.62 -2.62
N PHE A 54 -4.93 10.92 -3.30
CA PHE A 54 -4.69 10.44 -4.67
C PHE A 54 -4.41 8.93 -4.74
N GLN A 55 -3.92 8.30 -3.66
CA GLN A 55 -3.81 6.84 -3.58
C GLN A 55 -5.18 6.15 -3.55
N ILE A 56 -6.23 6.76 -2.99
CA ILE A 56 -7.59 6.22 -3.10
C ILE A 56 -8.05 6.29 -4.57
N VAL A 57 -7.84 7.43 -5.24
CA VAL A 57 -8.15 7.57 -6.68
C VAL A 57 -7.39 6.53 -7.50
N GLN A 58 -6.13 6.29 -7.19
CA GLN A 58 -5.29 5.26 -7.82
C GLN A 58 -5.97 3.89 -7.72
N VAL A 59 -6.36 3.45 -6.53
CA VAL A 59 -6.99 2.13 -6.33
C VAL A 59 -8.36 2.04 -7.01
N VAL A 60 -9.17 3.12 -6.96
CA VAL A 60 -10.46 3.17 -7.67
C VAL A 60 -10.24 3.03 -9.18
N SER A 61 -9.26 3.74 -9.76
CA SER A 61 -8.98 3.68 -11.19
C SER A 61 -8.45 2.32 -11.65
N GLN A 62 -7.80 1.56 -10.78
CA GLN A 62 -7.32 0.21 -11.07
C GLN A 62 -8.45 -0.81 -11.25
N LEU A 63 -9.66 -0.54 -10.74
CA LEU A 63 -10.87 -1.38 -10.91
C LEU A 63 -10.64 -2.86 -10.55
N GLY A 64 -9.77 -3.19 -9.58
CA GLY A 64 -9.43 -4.56 -9.24
C GLY A 64 -8.88 -5.37 -10.42
N SER A 65 -8.51 -4.70 -11.51
CA SER A 65 -8.04 -5.33 -12.75
C SER A 65 -6.77 -6.15 -12.54
N ASP A 66 -5.98 -5.85 -11.53
CA ASP A 66 -4.72 -6.54 -11.24
C ASP A 66 -4.94 -8.04 -11.03
N VAL A 67 -5.95 -8.40 -10.23
CA VAL A 67 -6.32 -9.82 -10.00
C VAL A 67 -6.84 -10.49 -11.27
N LEU A 68 -7.64 -9.76 -12.06
CA LEU A 68 -8.21 -10.28 -13.31
C LEU A 68 -7.12 -10.47 -14.38
N ILE A 69 -6.21 -9.52 -14.50
CA ILE A 69 -5.08 -9.59 -15.42
C ILE A 69 -4.17 -10.75 -15.03
N PHE A 70 -3.81 -10.87 -13.73
CA PHE A 70 -3.02 -11.98 -13.22
C PHE A 70 -3.63 -13.33 -13.61
N LYS A 71 -4.92 -13.53 -13.30
CA LYS A 71 -5.66 -14.77 -13.63
C LYS A 71 -5.74 -15.02 -15.14
N ARG A 72 -5.83 -13.95 -15.95
CA ARG A 72 -5.94 -14.07 -17.40
C ARG A 72 -4.62 -14.42 -18.06
N ILE A 73 -3.51 -13.79 -17.64
CA ILE A 73 -2.16 -14.08 -18.13
C ILE A 73 -1.77 -15.51 -17.77
N SER A 74 -2.04 -15.97 -16.54
CA SER A 74 -1.75 -17.33 -16.08
C SER A 74 -2.44 -18.40 -16.94
N LYS A 75 -3.61 -18.08 -17.56
CA LYS A 75 -4.31 -19.00 -18.45
C LYS A 75 -3.90 -18.86 -19.91
N ASN A 76 -3.70 -17.64 -20.38
CA ASN A 76 -3.37 -17.34 -21.79
C ASN A 76 -2.70 -15.97 -21.87
N THR A 77 -1.39 -15.96 -22.06
CA THR A 77 -0.56 -14.74 -22.07
C THR A 77 -1.00 -13.76 -23.16
N LYS A 78 -1.27 -14.21 -24.39
CA LYS A 78 -1.73 -13.33 -25.48
C LYS A 78 -3.04 -12.62 -25.16
N SER A 79 -4.01 -13.33 -24.54
CA SER A 79 -5.28 -12.74 -24.11
C SER A 79 -5.10 -11.79 -22.92
N GLY A 80 -4.13 -12.08 -22.04
CA GLY A 80 -3.78 -11.23 -20.92
C GLY A 80 -3.14 -9.91 -21.37
N ILE A 81 -2.23 -9.94 -22.35
CA ILE A 81 -1.62 -8.73 -22.95
C ILE A 81 -2.70 -7.81 -23.54
N LYS A 82 -3.67 -8.39 -24.25
CA LYS A 82 -4.82 -7.62 -24.76
C LYS A 82 -5.64 -6.98 -23.64
N LEU A 83 -5.80 -7.68 -22.52
CA LEU A 83 -6.49 -7.13 -21.36
C LEU A 83 -5.68 -5.96 -20.73
N ILE A 84 -4.36 -6.07 -20.61
CA ILE A 84 -3.48 -4.98 -20.15
C ILE A 84 -3.70 -3.72 -20.99
N GLN A 85 -3.59 -3.83 -22.32
CA GLN A 85 -3.75 -2.69 -23.23
C GLN A 85 -5.14 -2.04 -23.13
N SER A 86 -6.19 -2.87 -23.01
CA SER A 86 -7.57 -2.38 -22.88
C SER A 86 -7.83 -1.68 -21.54
N THR A 87 -7.10 -2.08 -20.49
CA THR A 87 -7.26 -1.56 -19.14
C THR A 87 -6.68 -0.15 -18.99
N ILE A 88 -5.57 0.15 -19.65
CA ILE A 88 -4.89 1.43 -19.54
C ILE A 88 -5.83 2.60 -19.90
N PHE A 89 -6.59 2.48 -20.97
CA PHE A 89 -7.49 3.54 -21.42
C PHE A 89 -8.55 3.89 -20.36
N ILE A 90 -9.20 2.86 -19.77
CA ILE A 90 -10.23 3.10 -18.74
C ILE A 90 -9.63 3.64 -17.45
N ARG A 91 -8.42 3.17 -17.08
CA ARG A 91 -7.68 3.69 -15.91
C ARG A 91 -7.39 5.19 -16.08
N ILE A 92 -6.90 5.61 -17.24
CA ILE A 92 -6.64 7.03 -17.54
C ILE A 92 -7.92 7.84 -17.37
N MET A 93 -9.03 7.41 -17.99
CA MET A 93 -10.29 8.17 -17.92
C MET A 93 -10.79 8.32 -16.48
N ILE A 94 -10.87 7.23 -15.74
CA ILE A 94 -11.37 7.25 -14.35
C ILE A 94 -10.42 8.07 -13.47
N TYR A 95 -9.11 7.87 -13.61
CA TYR A 95 -8.12 8.60 -12.83
C TYR A 95 -8.22 10.10 -13.08
N CYS A 96 -8.23 10.54 -14.34
CA CYS A 96 -8.31 11.96 -14.68
C CYS A 96 -9.59 12.60 -14.18
N ILE A 97 -10.75 11.96 -14.35
CA ILE A 97 -12.02 12.51 -13.88
C ILE A 97 -12.01 12.68 -12.36
N LEU A 98 -11.65 11.64 -11.61
CA LEU A 98 -11.69 11.68 -10.15
C LEU A 98 -10.60 12.60 -9.58
N SER A 99 -9.40 12.59 -10.14
CA SER A 99 -8.31 13.45 -9.67
C SER A 99 -8.59 14.93 -9.90
N LEU A 100 -9.21 15.31 -11.05
CA LEU A 100 -9.62 16.66 -11.31
C LEU A 100 -10.74 17.14 -10.36
N LEU A 101 -11.69 16.28 -10.03
CA LEU A 101 -12.74 16.60 -9.05
C LEU A 101 -12.13 16.87 -7.66
N ILE A 102 -11.21 16.01 -7.21
CA ILE A 102 -10.52 16.20 -5.92
C ILE A 102 -9.65 17.45 -5.95
N LEU A 103 -8.89 17.66 -7.01
CA LEU A 103 -8.06 18.85 -7.15
C LEU A 103 -8.91 20.14 -7.09
N PHE A 104 -10.02 20.17 -7.82
CA PHE A 104 -10.95 21.32 -7.79
C PHE A 104 -11.51 21.57 -6.38
N TYR A 105 -11.90 20.51 -5.67
CA TYR A 105 -12.36 20.61 -4.27
C TYR A 105 -11.28 21.21 -3.37
N LEU A 106 -10.06 20.67 -3.42
CA LEU A 106 -8.94 21.14 -2.59
C LEU A 106 -8.55 22.58 -2.88
N LEU A 107 -8.54 23.00 -4.15
CA LEU A 107 -8.25 24.38 -4.54
C LEU A 107 -9.29 25.38 -4.02
N LYS A 108 -10.54 24.95 -3.86
CA LYS A 108 -11.63 25.81 -3.39
C LYS A 108 -11.68 25.93 -1.88
N GLU A 109 -11.52 24.82 -1.16
CA GLU A 109 -11.75 24.73 0.29
C GLU A 109 -10.47 24.92 1.11
N HIS A 110 -9.32 24.60 0.54
CA HIS A 110 -8.02 24.56 1.23
C HIS A 110 -6.99 25.40 0.49
N SER A 111 -7.23 26.71 0.38
CA SER A 111 -6.30 27.67 -0.27
C SER A 111 -4.91 27.73 0.40
N GLU A 112 -4.81 27.24 1.64
CA GLU A 112 -3.56 27.20 2.41
C GLU A 112 -2.63 26.03 2.05
N PHE A 113 -3.14 25.00 1.34
CA PHE A 113 -2.29 23.88 0.91
C PHE A 113 -1.41 24.25 -0.28
N SER A 114 -0.15 23.83 -0.24
CA SER A 114 0.75 24.02 -1.36
C SER A 114 0.28 23.23 -2.59
N HIS A 115 -0.14 23.94 -3.63
CA HIS A 115 -0.59 23.34 -4.89
C HIS A 115 0.47 22.43 -5.52
N VAL A 116 1.75 22.69 -5.23
CA VAL A 116 2.88 21.94 -5.77
C VAL A 116 2.87 20.49 -5.30
N TYR A 117 2.63 20.25 -3.99
CA TYR A 117 2.60 18.89 -3.45
C TYR A 117 1.33 18.13 -3.87
N MET A 118 0.21 18.82 -4.03
CA MET A 118 -1.04 18.21 -4.55
C MET A 118 -0.84 17.69 -5.97
N VAL A 119 -0.29 18.52 -6.86
CA VAL A 119 0.00 18.15 -8.25
C VAL A 119 1.06 17.05 -8.29
N ALA A 120 2.09 17.12 -7.46
CA ALA A 120 3.12 16.09 -7.39
C ALA A 120 2.55 14.73 -6.95
N ALA A 121 1.71 14.69 -5.92
CA ALA A 121 1.02 13.48 -5.47
C ALA A 121 0.07 12.93 -6.54
N MET A 122 -0.71 13.81 -7.20
CA MET A 122 -1.58 13.44 -8.31
C MET A 122 -0.78 12.77 -9.44
N LEU A 123 0.32 13.35 -9.89
CA LEU A 123 1.14 12.78 -10.96
C LEU A 123 1.81 11.47 -10.55
N SER A 124 2.34 11.38 -9.33
CA SER A 124 2.95 10.16 -8.80
C SER A 124 1.97 8.99 -8.78
N CYS A 125 0.77 9.22 -8.24
CA CYS A 125 -0.29 8.22 -8.19
C CYS A 125 -0.85 7.89 -9.59
N PHE A 126 -0.85 8.85 -10.53
CA PHE A 126 -1.20 8.59 -11.93
C PHE A 126 -0.27 7.57 -12.56
N PHE A 127 1.03 7.79 -12.52
CA PHE A 127 2.00 6.86 -13.09
C PHE A 127 1.93 5.48 -12.40
N SER A 128 1.76 5.45 -11.08
CA SER A 128 1.58 4.22 -10.33
C SER A 128 0.27 3.48 -10.69
N ALA A 129 -0.82 4.20 -11.01
CA ALA A 129 -2.06 3.61 -11.49
C ALA A 129 -1.92 3.00 -12.89
N MET A 130 -1.07 3.59 -13.73
CA MET A 130 -0.83 3.12 -15.10
C MET A 130 0.17 1.95 -15.17
N ASP A 131 0.90 1.66 -14.09
CA ASP A 131 1.90 0.59 -14.05
C ASP A 131 1.26 -0.80 -13.92
N VAL A 132 0.60 -1.21 -14.98
CA VAL A 132 -0.02 -2.54 -15.13
C VAL A 132 1.01 -3.61 -15.48
N TYR A 133 2.18 -3.18 -15.96
CA TYR A 133 3.21 -4.06 -16.51
C TYR A 133 3.89 -4.91 -15.44
N SER A 134 3.90 -4.45 -14.18
CA SER A 134 4.40 -5.22 -13.03
C SER A 134 3.75 -6.60 -12.92
N ILE A 135 2.44 -6.68 -13.21
CA ILE A 135 1.67 -7.93 -13.13
C ILE A 135 2.15 -8.94 -14.17
N TYR A 136 2.50 -8.48 -15.38
CA TYR A 136 3.04 -9.35 -16.44
C TYR A 136 4.31 -10.06 -15.98
N TYR A 137 5.24 -9.33 -15.37
CA TYR A 137 6.50 -9.89 -14.88
C TYR A 137 6.31 -10.83 -13.70
N ASP A 138 5.37 -10.55 -12.78
CA ASP A 138 5.09 -11.42 -11.64
C ASP A 138 4.46 -12.75 -12.08
N VAL A 139 3.50 -12.72 -13.01
CA VAL A 139 2.84 -13.94 -13.52
C VAL A 139 3.82 -14.85 -14.26
N ASN A 140 4.77 -14.27 -15.00
CA ASN A 140 5.75 -15.04 -15.75
C ASN A 140 6.98 -15.47 -14.91
N LEU A 141 6.92 -15.32 -13.58
CA LEU A 141 8.04 -15.62 -12.65
C LEU A 141 9.31 -14.80 -12.96
N LEU A 142 9.13 -13.61 -13.47
CA LEU A 142 10.17 -12.64 -13.79
C LEU A 142 10.24 -11.51 -12.76
N SER A 143 9.88 -11.78 -11.49
CA SER A 143 9.85 -10.79 -10.40
C SER A 143 11.20 -10.08 -10.17
N LYS A 144 12.30 -10.68 -10.65
CA LYS A 144 13.62 -10.02 -10.68
C LYS A 144 13.57 -8.65 -11.36
N TYR A 145 12.85 -8.53 -12.48
CA TYR A 145 12.71 -7.24 -13.18
C TYR A 145 11.95 -6.23 -12.34
N ASN A 146 10.85 -6.66 -11.68
CA ASN A 146 10.08 -5.81 -10.77
C ASN A 146 10.95 -5.33 -9.60
N THR A 147 11.71 -6.23 -8.99
CA THR A 147 12.61 -5.90 -7.87
C THR A 147 13.69 -4.90 -8.27
N ILE A 148 14.37 -5.12 -9.41
CA ILE A 148 15.42 -4.22 -9.88
C ILE A 148 14.83 -2.83 -10.18
N VAL A 149 13.71 -2.77 -10.89
CA VAL A 149 13.06 -1.50 -11.26
C VAL A 149 12.60 -0.73 -10.03
N ASN A 150 11.98 -1.42 -9.07
CA ASN A 150 11.55 -0.80 -7.81
C ASN A 150 12.75 -0.32 -6.97
N ALA A 151 13.79 -1.14 -6.86
CA ALA A 151 15.01 -0.78 -6.12
C ALA A 151 15.70 0.44 -6.75
N LEU A 152 15.84 0.47 -8.07
CA LEU A 152 16.42 1.63 -8.79
C LEU A 152 15.57 2.90 -8.59
N GLY A 153 14.25 2.81 -8.81
CA GLY A 153 13.36 3.94 -8.63
C GLY A 153 13.40 4.48 -7.20
N LEU A 154 13.35 3.58 -6.22
CA LEU A 154 13.42 3.94 -4.80
C LEU A 154 14.77 4.58 -4.45
N THR A 155 15.90 3.97 -4.86
CA THR A 155 17.23 4.50 -4.55
C THR A 155 17.44 5.88 -5.14
N ILE A 156 17.07 6.10 -6.41
CA ILE A 156 17.18 7.41 -7.07
C ILE A 156 16.34 8.45 -6.33
N THR A 157 15.09 8.13 -6.01
CA THR A 157 14.20 9.09 -5.33
C THR A 157 14.63 9.39 -3.91
N LEU A 158 15.18 8.41 -3.17
CA LEU A 158 15.73 8.61 -1.84
C LEU A 158 17.01 9.46 -1.87
N LEU A 159 17.89 9.24 -2.85
CA LEU A 159 19.09 10.06 -3.03
C LEU A 159 18.72 11.53 -3.32
N ILE A 160 17.75 11.76 -4.22
CA ILE A 160 17.29 13.13 -4.51
C ILE A 160 16.71 13.79 -3.26
N ARG A 161 15.87 13.07 -2.49
CA ARG A 161 15.31 13.57 -1.22
C ARG A 161 16.41 13.91 -0.22
N TRP A 162 17.40 13.03 -0.10
CA TRP A 162 18.54 13.26 0.79
C TRP A 162 19.35 14.49 0.36
N ILE A 163 19.63 14.65 -0.94
CA ILE A 163 20.34 15.82 -1.49
C ILE A 163 19.57 17.11 -1.18
N ILE A 164 18.24 17.13 -1.42
CA ILE A 164 17.41 18.31 -1.15
C ILE A 164 17.50 18.71 0.32
N ALA A 165 17.38 17.75 1.23
CA ALA A 165 17.42 18.00 2.66
C ALA A 165 18.85 18.34 3.16
N PHE A 166 19.90 17.73 2.58
CA PHE A 166 21.28 17.97 2.97
C PHE A 166 21.79 19.36 2.58
N TYR A 167 21.40 19.85 1.39
CA TYR A 167 21.75 21.20 0.93
C TYR A 167 20.73 22.27 1.33
N GLU A 168 19.75 21.93 2.14
CA GLU A 168 18.67 22.82 2.60
C GLU A 168 18.01 23.60 1.44
N LEU A 169 17.79 22.90 0.30
CA LEU A 169 17.13 23.47 -0.87
C LEU A 169 15.65 23.73 -0.53
N LYS A 170 14.99 24.63 -1.28
CA LYS A 170 13.57 24.92 -1.06
C LYS A 170 12.73 23.64 -0.98
N PRO A 171 11.85 23.50 0.04
CA PRO A 171 11.05 22.29 0.24
C PRO A 171 10.19 21.90 -0.97
N GLU A 172 9.80 22.87 -1.82
CA GLU A 172 9.02 22.63 -3.03
C GLU A 172 9.73 21.68 -4.02
N PHE A 173 11.06 21.61 -3.99
CA PHE A 173 11.81 20.66 -4.82
C PHE A 173 11.52 19.19 -4.46
N LEU A 174 10.93 18.90 -3.31
CA LEU A 174 10.46 17.54 -2.98
C LEU A 174 9.36 17.04 -3.93
N CYS A 175 8.71 17.92 -4.68
CA CYS A 175 7.78 17.51 -5.73
C CYS A 175 8.45 16.60 -6.78
N ILE A 176 9.74 16.83 -7.08
CA ILE A 176 10.49 16.05 -8.08
C ILE A 176 10.59 14.56 -7.66
N PRO A 177 11.19 14.20 -6.51
CA PRO A 177 11.26 12.80 -6.12
C PRO A 177 9.89 12.18 -5.81
N ILE A 178 8.87 12.97 -5.44
CA ILE A 178 7.50 12.47 -5.27
C ILE A 178 6.97 11.97 -6.63
N ILE A 179 7.07 12.76 -7.69
CA ILE A 179 6.65 12.37 -9.05
C ILE A 179 7.47 11.17 -9.55
N LEU A 180 8.79 11.23 -9.38
CA LEU A 180 9.70 10.18 -9.84
C LEU A 180 9.44 8.82 -9.18
N THR A 181 8.89 8.78 -7.98
CA THR A 181 8.53 7.53 -7.28
C THR A 181 7.54 6.69 -8.10
N GLY A 182 6.58 7.29 -8.79
CA GLY A 182 5.66 6.59 -9.69
C GLY A 182 6.20 6.49 -11.12
N LEU A 183 6.83 7.57 -11.61
CA LEU A 183 7.27 7.69 -13.00
C LEU A 183 8.36 6.69 -13.38
N ILE A 184 9.43 6.57 -12.57
CA ILE A 184 10.58 5.71 -12.90
C ILE A 184 10.16 4.26 -13.06
N PRO A 185 9.45 3.61 -12.11
CA PRO A 185 9.02 2.23 -12.28
C PRO A 185 8.11 2.04 -13.49
N PHE A 186 7.16 2.95 -13.70
CA PHE A 186 6.25 2.90 -14.85
C PHE A 186 7.00 2.96 -16.19
N VAL A 187 7.89 3.95 -16.39
CA VAL A 187 8.59 4.15 -17.64
C VAL A 187 9.51 2.97 -17.96
N ILE A 188 10.30 2.51 -16.99
CA ILE A 188 11.21 1.39 -17.23
C ILE A 188 10.42 0.13 -17.59
N ARG A 189 9.36 -0.21 -16.86
CA ARG A 189 8.55 -1.40 -17.19
C ARG A 189 7.81 -1.26 -18.50
N PHE A 190 7.29 -0.07 -18.82
CA PHE A 190 6.67 0.18 -20.10
C PHE A 190 7.63 -0.06 -21.26
N VAL A 191 8.87 0.48 -21.19
CA VAL A 191 9.88 0.31 -22.22
C VAL A 191 10.29 -1.16 -22.34
N LEU A 192 10.58 -1.83 -21.23
CA LEU A 192 10.93 -3.25 -21.21
C LEU A 192 9.81 -4.13 -21.79
N PHE A 193 8.56 -3.82 -21.46
CA PHE A 193 7.41 -4.56 -22.00
C PHE A 193 7.27 -4.36 -23.52
N ARG A 194 7.48 -3.14 -24.01
CA ARG A 194 7.43 -2.83 -25.45
C ARG A 194 8.53 -3.49 -26.26
N ILE A 195 9.72 -3.68 -25.68
CA ILE A 195 10.85 -4.36 -26.34
C ILE A 195 10.60 -5.88 -26.42
N ASN A 196 10.02 -6.46 -25.34
CA ASN A 196 9.91 -7.90 -25.23
C ASN A 196 8.63 -8.47 -25.85
N GLU A 197 7.60 -7.64 -26.05
CA GLU A 197 6.30 -8.11 -26.53
C GLU A 197 5.84 -7.33 -27.76
N ASP A 198 5.56 -8.05 -28.82
CA ASP A 198 4.90 -7.51 -30.02
C ASP A 198 3.48 -7.07 -29.67
N SER A 199 3.31 -5.79 -29.41
CA SER A 199 2.02 -5.20 -29.11
C SER A 199 1.19 -5.02 -30.39
N SER A 200 0.51 -6.07 -30.84
CA SER A 200 -0.45 -5.97 -31.92
C SER A 200 -1.59 -5.01 -31.53
N TYR A 201 -1.90 -4.09 -32.43
CA TYR A 201 -3.03 -3.15 -32.27
C TYR A 201 -4.34 -3.90 -31.99
N ILE A 202 -5.05 -3.46 -30.96
CA ILE A 202 -6.37 -4.04 -30.63
C ILE A 202 -7.45 -3.13 -31.21
N PRO A 203 -8.32 -3.64 -32.09
CA PRO A 203 -9.47 -2.88 -32.58
C PRO A 203 -10.38 -2.46 -31.43
N PHE A 204 -10.90 -1.22 -31.49
CA PHE A 204 -11.77 -0.64 -30.44
C PHE A 204 -12.96 -1.53 -30.05
N LYS A 205 -13.54 -2.26 -31.03
CA LYS A 205 -14.63 -3.23 -30.77
C LYS A 205 -14.24 -4.33 -29.78
N HIS A 206 -13.01 -4.83 -29.85
CA HIS A 206 -12.51 -5.84 -28.91
C HIS A 206 -12.19 -5.21 -27.54
N MET A 207 -11.70 -3.99 -27.51
CA MET A 207 -11.44 -3.24 -26.26
C MET A 207 -12.72 -3.09 -25.42
N LYS A 208 -13.87 -2.73 -26.03
CA LYS A 208 -15.15 -2.65 -25.33
C LYS A 208 -15.55 -3.98 -24.67
N LYS A 209 -15.28 -5.13 -25.32
CA LYS A 209 -15.56 -6.46 -24.77
C LYS A 209 -14.70 -6.74 -23.51
N TYR A 210 -13.42 -6.40 -23.54
CA TYR A 210 -12.53 -6.57 -22.39
C TYR A 210 -12.91 -5.65 -21.22
N ILE A 211 -13.27 -4.40 -21.50
CA ILE A 211 -13.75 -3.44 -20.49
C ILE A 211 -15.04 -3.97 -19.81
N MET A 212 -16.01 -4.43 -20.60
CA MET A 212 -17.26 -4.99 -20.06
C MET A 212 -17.00 -6.25 -19.22
N TYR A 213 -16.06 -7.09 -19.63
CA TYR A 213 -15.62 -8.24 -18.84
C TYR A 213 -15.04 -7.82 -17.50
N MET A 214 -14.19 -6.77 -17.48
CA MET A 214 -13.60 -6.26 -16.25
C MET A 214 -14.66 -5.73 -15.28
N ILE A 215 -15.60 -4.92 -15.76
CA ILE A 215 -16.66 -4.35 -14.93
C ILE A 215 -17.53 -5.48 -14.33
N LYS A 216 -17.92 -6.46 -15.14
CA LYS A 216 -18.78 -7.56 -14.67
C LYS A 216 -18.06 -8.53 -13.73
N ALA A 217 -16.83 -8.94 -14.09
CA ALA A 217 -16.09 -9.94 -13.31
C ALA A 217 -15.34 -9.33 -12.12
N GLY A 218 -15.02 -8.03 -12.19
CA GLY A 218 -14.22 -7.33 -11.21
C GLY A 218 -15.02 -6.67 -10.09
N SER A 219 -16.33 -6.49 -10.21
CA SER A 219 -17.12 -5.65 -9.29
C SER A 219 -16.91 -5.99 -7.80
N THR A 220 -16.97 -7.26 -7.45
CA THR A 220 -16.75 -7.70 -6.04
C THR A 220 -15.32 -7.44 -5.57
N ILE A 221 -14.32 -7.62 -6.46
CA ILE A 221 -12.91 -7.37 -6.16
C ILE A 221 -12.67 -5.86 -6.01
N VAL A 222 -13.26 -5.06 -6.90
CA VAL A 222 -13.18 -3.58 -6.85
C VAL A 222 -13.71 -3.07 -5.52
N ILE A 223 -14.91 -3.48 -5.12
CA ILE A 223 -15.52 -3.04 -3.87
C ILE A 223 -14.62 -3.38 -2.68
N SER A 224 -14.10 -4.60 -2.63
CA SER A 224 -13.19 -5.00 -1.55
C SER A 224 -11.90 -4.18 -1.55
N SER A 225 -11.25 -4.01 -2.70
CA SER A 225 -9.98 -3.27 -2.81
C SER A 225 -10.15 -1.79 -2.47
N VAL A 226 -11.23 -1.16 -2.94
CA VAL A 226 -11.56 0.24 -2.64
C VAL A 226 -11.87 0.40 -1.14
N SER A 227 -12.66 -0.52 -0.56
CA SER A 227 -12.94 -0.48 0.88
C SER A 227 -11.67 -0.56 1.72
N VAL A 228 -10.74 -1.47 1.36
CA VAL A 228 -9.43 -1.56 2.02
C VAL A 228 -8.62 -0.28 1.85
N ALA A 229 -8.56 0.27 0.64
CA ALA A 229 -7.81 1.49 0.38
C ALA A 229 -8.32 2.70 1.17
N ILE A 230 -9.64 2.81 1.33
CA ILE A 230 -10.24 3.89 2.11
C ILE A 230 -9.96 3.66 3.59
N TYR A 231 -10.28 2.49 4.17
CA TYR A 231 -10.15 2.31 5.61
C TYR A 231 -8.69 2.40 6.09
N THR A 232 -7.72 2.04 5.28
CA THR A 232 -6.29 2.16 5.64
C THR A 232 -5.79 3.61 5.65
N ARG A 233 -6.51 4.54 5.02
CA ARG A 233 -6.15 5.96 4.92
C ARG A 233 -7.14 6.90 5.59
N VAL A 234 -8.24 6.36 6.10
CA VAL A 234 -9.31 7.16 6.68
C VAL A 234 -8.80 8.07 7.80
N SER A 235 -7.89 7.58 8.64
CA SER A 235 -7.35 8.38 9.74
C SER A 235 -6.57 9.61 9.27
N VAL A 236 -5.76 9.49 8.21
CA VAL A 236 -5.05 10.63 7.61
C VAL A 236 -6.02 11.65 7.04
N ILE A 237 -7.05 11.16 6.34
CA ILE A 237 -8.06 12.03 5.70
C ILE A 237 -8.91 12.74 6.76
N VAL A 238 -9.36 12.02 7.78
CA VAL A 238 -10.18 12.57 8.86
C VAL A 238 -9.38 13.56 9.70
N LEU A 239 -8.09 13.29 9.95
CA LEU A 239 -7.20 14.25 10.62
C LEU A 239 -7.06 15.55 9.82
N GLY A 240 -6.80 15.46 8.52
CA GLY A 240 -6.67 16.64 7.67
C GLY A 240 -7.98 17.41 7.46
N PHE A 241 -9.14 16.77 7.70
CA PHE A 241 -10.45 17.41 7.62
C PHE A 241 -10.86 18.11 8.94
N PHE A 242 -10.58 17.50 10.10
CA PHE A 242 -11.00 18.00 11.40
C PHE A 242 -9.95 18.81 12.16
N LEU A 243 -8.68 18.60 11.84
CA LEU A 243 -7.54 19.23 12.50
C LEU A 243 -6.66 19.95 11.47
N ASP A 244 -5.38 20.03 11.76
CA ASP A 244 -4.38 20.75 10.99
C ASP A 244 -3.39 19.80 10.26
N LYS A 245 -2.59 20.38 9.39
CA LYS A 245 -1.55 19.69 8.63
C LYS A 245 -0.47 19.09 9.54
N GLU A 246 -0.15 19.76 10.64
CA GLU A 246 0.81 19.32 11.63
C GLU A 246 0.40 17.99 12.26
N SER A 247 -0.88 17.88 12.68
CA SER A 247 -1.46 16.65 13.20
C SER A 247 -1.36 15.50 12.20
N VAL A 248 -1.57 15.76 10.91
CA VAL A 248 -1.39 14.77 9.84
C VAL A 248 0.07 14.35 9.72
N GLY A 249 1.02 15.29 9.82
CA GLY A 249 2.46 15.02 9.79
C GLY A 249 2.90 14.12 10.93
N VAL A 250 2.50 14.46 12.15
CA VAL A 250 2.77 13.68 13.36
C VAL A 250 2.19 12.26 13.25
N TYR A 251 0.94 12.13 12.81
CA TYR A 251 0.31 10.83 12.61
C TYR A 251 1.00 10.00 11.52
N SER A 252 1.44 10.63 10.43
CA SER A 252 2.11 9.94 9.33
C SER A 252 3.45 9.35 9.73
N VAL A 253 4.20 10.03 10.62
CA VAL A 253 5.41 9.47 11.25
C VAL A 253 5.05 8.29 12.14
N ALA A 254 4.04 8.44 13.02
CA ALA A 254 3.56 7.35 13.86
C ALA A 254 3.15 6.11 13.06
N ALA A 255 2.42 6.31 11.95
CA ALA A 255 1.97 5.24 11.07
C ALA A 255 3.15 4.58 10.33
N SER A 256 4.10 5.37 9.83
CA SER A 256 5.28 4.85 9.15
C SER A 256 6.11 3.95 10.05
N LEU A 257 6.34 4.36 11.30
CA LEU A 257 7.11 3.58 12.27
C LEU A 257 6.32 2.40 12.84
N GLY A 258 5.06 2.63 13.23
CA GLY A 258 4.21 1.61 13.83
C GLY A 258 3.89 0.44 12.90
N MET A 259 3.89 0.68 11.58
CA MET A 259 3.60 -0.34 10.56
C MET A 259 4.85 -0.86 9.84
N ALA A 260 6.03 -0.24 10.00
CA ALA A 260 7.24 -0.59 9.27
C ALA A 260 7.65 -2.07 9.42
N TRP A 261 7.47 -2.64 10.59
CA TRP A 261 7.85 -4.01 10.90
C TRP A 261 6.85 -5.09 10.43
N SER A 262 5.70 -4.68 9.87
CA SER A 262 4.62 -5.58 9.40
C SER A 262 5.09 -6.64 8.38
N PHE A 263 6.20 -6.38 7.67
CA PHE A 263 6.77 -7.35 6.73
C PHE A 263 7.26 -8.63 7.42
N ILE A 264 7.65 -8.57 8.70
CA ILE A 264 8.17 -9.72 9.45
C ILE A 264 7.07 -10.76 9.68
N PRO A 265 5.94 -10.44 10.36
CA PRO A 265 4.84 -11.40 10.48
C PRO A 265 4.28 -11.85 9.14
N ASN A 266 4.18 -10.96 8.14
CA ASN A 266 3.73 -11.33 6.80
C ASN A 266 4.65 -12.35 6.10
N SER A 267 5.96 -12.31 6.37
CA SER A 267 6.91 -13.31 5.85
C SER A 267 6.67 -14.69 6.46
N PHE A 268 6.44 -14.77 7.78
CA PHE A 268 6.08 -16.02 8.46
C PHE A 268 4.75 -16.57 7.92
N ILE A 269 3.74 -15.71 7.75
CA ILE A 269 2.45 -16.11 7.20
C ILE A 269 2.64 -16.71 5.81
N THR A 270 3.30 -15.96 4.91
CA THR A 270 3.44 -16.38 3.51
C THR A 270 4.24 -17.68 3.36
N SER A 271 5.27 -17.88 4.15
CA SER A 271 6.08 -19.12 4.13
C SER A 271 5.35 -20.34 4.70
N SER A 272 4.42 -20.14 5.64
CA SER A 272 3.69 -21.23 6.28
C SER A 272 2.43 -21.66 5.53
N LEU A 273 1.81 -20.78 4.72
CA LEU A 273 0.57 -21.06 3.99
C LEU A 273 0.62 -22.32 3.11
N PRO A 274 1.69 -22.62 2.34
CA PRO A 274 1.72 -23.82 1.51
C PRO A 274 1.55 -25.11 2.32
N SER A 275 2.14 -25.17 3.53
CA SER A 275 2.03 -26.34 4.42
C SER A 275 0.63 -26.50 5.00
N ILE A 276 -0.13 -25.41 5.14
CA ILE A 276 -1.52 -25.42 5.60
C ILE A 276 -2.44 -25.85 4.46
N PHE A 277 -2.23 -25.27 3.27
CA PHE A 277 -3.08 -25.53 2.11
C PHE A 277 -2.88 -26.91 1.47
N SER A 278 -1.73 -27.55 1.67
CA SER A 278 -1.47 -28.91 1.23
C SER A 278 -2.05 -29.98 2.16
N GLU A 279 -2.55 -29.59 3.36
CA GLU A 279 -3.17 -30.54 4.29
C GLU A 279 -4.53 -31.00 3.78
N LYS A 280 -4.71 -32.31 3.74
CA LYS A 280 -5.96 -32.92 3.27
C LYS A 280 -7.04 -33.00 4.35
N ASP A 281 -6.63 -32.99 5.61
CA ASP A 281 -7.51 -33.04 6.77
C ASP A 281 -7.81 -31.60 7.23
N ASN A 282 -9.04 -31.18 7.09
CA ASN A 282 -9.50 -29.85 7.48
C ASN A 282 -9.24 -29.57 8.97
N SER A 283 -9.38 -30.54 9.85
CA SER A 283 -9.14 -30.36 11.29
C SER A 283 -7.65 -30.04 11.55
N LYS A 284 -6.74 -30.75 10.88
CA LYS A 284 -5.30 -30.49 10.97
C LYS A 284 -4.91 -29.16 10.33
N ALA A 285 -5.54 -28.78 9.22
CA ALA A 285 -5.32 -27.48 8.58
C ALA A 285 -5.71 -26.33 9.52
N ILE A 286 -6.84 -26.43 10.22
CA ILE A 286 -7.28 -25.43 11.22
C ILE A 286 -6.29 -25.36 12.38
N VAL A 287 -5.83 -26.50 12.93
CA VAL A 287 -4.82 -26.53 14.01
C VAL A 287 -3.51 -25.88 13.55
N LYS A 288 -3.03 -26.16 12.33
CA LYS A 288 -1.85 -25.50 11.77
C LYS A 288 -2.05 -23.98 11.63
N ALA A 289 -3.22 -23.54 11.19
CA ALA A 289 -3.54 -22.12 11.09
C ALA A 289 -3.60 -21.44 12.48
N ALA A 290 -4.16 -22.11 13.49
CA ALA A 290 -4.15 -21.65 14.88
C ALA A 290 -2.74 -21.52 15.45
N ASN A 291 -1.88 -22.53 15.22
CA ASN A 291 -0.48 -22.49 15.63
C ASN A 291 0.29 -21.37 14.93
N LEU A 292 -0.01 -21.10 13.65
CA LEU A 292 0.57 -19.97 12.93
C LEU A 292 0.12 -18.64 13.55
N ASN A 293 -1.16 -18.49 13.91
CA ASN A 293 -1.64 -17.30 14.62
C ASN A 293 -0.92 -17.10 15.95
N LEU A 294 -0.71 -18.17 16.72
CA LEU A 294 0.03 -18.11 17.98
C LEU A 294 1.49 -17.67 17.75
N LEU A 295 2.15 -18.23 16.74
CA LEU A 295 3.51 -17.83 16.35
C LEU A 295 3.56 -16.36 15.96
N VAL A 296 2.65 -15.91 15.12
CA VAL A 296 2.54 -14.50 14.69
C VAL A 296 2.35 -13.59 15.91
N PHE A 297 1.48 -13.96 16.84
CA PHE A 297 1.27 -13.20 18.07
C PHE A 297 2.59 -13.03 18.86
N PHE A 298 3.32 -14.11 19.12
CA PHE A 298 4.58 -14.03 19.87
C PHE A 298 5.68 -13.27 19.10
N VAL A 299 5.72 -13.36 17.78
CA VAL A 299 6.65 -12.58 16.94
C VAL A 299 6.37 -11.08 17.01
N CYS A 300 5.11 -10.69 17.21
CA CYS A 300 4.73 -9.27 17.28
C CYS A 300 5.05 -8.61 18.63
N ILE A 301 5.05 -9.36 19.74
CA ILE A 301 5.26 -8.82 21.09
C ILE A 301 6.56 -8.02 21.23
N PRO A 302 7.74 -8.52 20.78
CA PRO A 302 8.99 -7.77 20.90
C PRO A 302 8.97 -6.40 20.23
N PHE A 303 8.22 -6.24 19.11
CA PHE A 303 8.10 -4.96 18.41
C PHE A 303 7.20 -3.97 19.17
N ILE A 304 6.13 -4.45 19.80
CA ILE A 304 5.26 -3.63 20.65
C ILE A 304 6.04 -3.16 21.89
N VAL A 305 6.70 -4.10 22.58
CA VAL A 305 7.51 -3.80 23.76
C VAL A 305 8.68 -2.88 23.41
N GLY A 306 9.39 -3.16 22.32
CA GLY A 306 10.47 -2.32 21.81
C GLY A 306 10.00 -0.91 21.44
N GLY A 307 8.85 -0.79 20.77
CA GLY A 307 8.20 0.49 20.46
C GLY A 307 7.82 1.27 21.71
N TYR A 308 7.31 0.60 22.74
CA TYR A 308 7.00 1.21 24.03
C TYR A 308 8.26 1.67 24.79
N LEU A 309 9.30 0.83 24.87
CA LEU A 309 10.49 1.15 25.66
C LEU A 309 11.43 2.17 24.95
N PHE A 310 11.63 2.01 23.67
CA PHE A 310 12.63 2.76 22.90
C PHE A 310 12.04 3.77 21.92
N GLY A 311 10.74 3.71 21.63
CA GLY A 311 10.09 4.52 20.59
C GLY A 311 10.22 6.02 20.82
N PHE A 312 10.13 6.49 22.05
CA PHE A 312 10.34 7.90 22.39
C PHE A 312 11.74 8.38 21.96
N TYR A 313 12.78 7.67 22.35
CA TYR A 313 14.17 8.01 22.02
C TYR A 313 14.42 7.89 20.51
N PHE A 314 13.81 6.90 19.87
CA PHE A 314 13.93 6.67 18.43
C PHE A 314 13.30 7.80 17.61
N ILE A 315 12.11 8.26 18.00
CA ILE A 315 11.45 9.41 17.34
C ILE A 315 12.27 10.68 17.57
N LYS A 316 12.67 10.95 18.79
CA LYS A 316 13.48 12.14 19.11
C LYS A 316 14.79 12.17 18.32
N LEU A 317 15.48 11.05 18.21
CA LEU A 317 16.75 10.95 17.49
C LEU A 317 16.59 11.16 15.99
N LEU A 318 15.62 10.47 15.37
CA LEU A 318 15.46 10.43 13.92
C LEU A 318 14.65 11.61 13.38
N TYR A 319 13.55 11.98 14.05
CA TYR A 319 12.61 12.99 13.56
C TYR A 319 12.69 14.33 14.29
N GLY A 320 13.30 14.34 15.49
CA GLY A 320 13.43 15.55 16.31
C GLY A 320 12.27 15.79 17.26
N ASP A 321 12.38 16.89 18.04
CA ASP A 321 11.44 17.19 19.13
C ASP A 321 10.03 17.52 18.63
N SER A 322 9.88 18.09 17.45
CA SER A 322 8.57 18.41 16.82
C SER A 322 7.67 17.19 16.60
N TYR A 323 8.23 15.99 16.53
CA TYR A 323 7.49 14.75 16.29
C TYR A 323 7.28 13.90 17.54
N ILE A 324 7.64 14.36 18.74
CA ILE A 324 7.50 13.59 19.98
C ILE A 324 6.04 13.18 20.22
N ALA A 325 5.06 13.99 19.82
CA ALA A 325 3.65 13.68 19.91
C ALA A 325 3.23 12.42 19.11
N ALA A 326 4.07 11.94 18.19
CA ALA A 326 3.87 10.70 17.47
C ALA A 326 4.09 9.42 18.31
N TYR A 327 4.69 9.52 19.50
CA TYR A 327 5.08 8.37 20.30
C TYR A 327 3.89 7.49 20.71
N TYR A 328 2.90 8.03 21.40
CA TYR A 328 1.73 7.24 21.80
C TYR A 328 0.93 6.68 20.61
N PRO A 329 0.62 7.47 19.57
CA PRO A 329 0.02 6.94 18.35
C PRO A 329 0.83 5.82 17.72
N MET A 330 2.16 5.90 17.68
CA MET A 330 3.04 4.86 17.14
C MET A 330 2.92 3.55 17.92
N VAL A 331 2.92 3.59 19.25
CA VAL A 331 2.75 2.38 20.09
C VAL A 331 1.39 1.72 19.82
N LEU A 332 0.32 2.52 19.75
CA LEU A 332 -1.01 2.02 19.42
C LEU A 332 -1.05 1.38 18.02
N LEU A 333 -0.37 1.98 17.05
CA LEU A 333 -0.29 1.43 15.69
C LEU A 333 0.58 0.17 15.62
N CYS A 334 1.56 -0.02 16.50
CA CYS A 334 2.23 -1.31 16.67
C CYS A 334 1.23 -2.41 17.09
N ILE A 335 0.34 -2.09 18.04
CA ILE A 335 -0.71 -3.02 18.48
C ILE A 335 -1.70 -3.31 17.35
N ALA A 336 -2.13 -2.28 16.62
CA ALA A 336 -3.01 -2.43 15.46
C ALA A 336 -2.38 -3.35 14.39
N THR A 337 -1.08 -3.18 14.11
CA THR A 337 -0.33 -4.00 13.15
C THR A 337 -0.31 -5.48 13.55
N MET A 338 -0.25 -5.79 14.84
CA MET A 338 -0.38 -7.16 15.34
C MET A 338 -1.76 -7.75 15.01
N PHE A 339 -2.84 -7.02 15.32
CA PHE A 339 -4.20 -7.50 15.01
C PHE A 339 -4.44 -7.64 13.51
N ALA A 340 -3.93 -6.73 12.69
CA ALA A 340 -3.97 -6.83 11.23
C ALA A 340 -3.24 -8.08 10.71
N ALA A 341 -2.07 -8.42 11.30
CA ALA A 341 -1.32 -9.61 10.93
C ALA A 341 -2.08 -10.90 11.28
N LEU A 342 -2.68 -10.97 12.48
CA LEU A 342 -3.54 -12.10 12.88
C LEU A 342 -4.75 -12.25 11.94
N GLY A 343 -5.40 -11.14 11.58
CA GLY A 343 -6.50 -11.12 10.61
C GLY A 343 -6.08 -11.56 9.20
N THR A 344 -4.82 -11.35 8.84
CA THR A 344 -4.29 -11.78 7.52
C THR A 344 -4.28 -13.30 7.40
N VAL A 345 -3.93 -14.06 8.45
CA VAL A 345 -3.96 -15.53 8.43
C VAL A 345 -5.36 -16.03 8.12
N ALA A 346 -6.39 -15.51 8.83
CA ALA A 346 -7.79 -15.88 8.61
C ALA A 346 -8.27 -15.49 7.19
N SER A 347 -7.91 -14.29 6.72
CA SER A 347 -8.25 -13.83 5.36
C SER A 347 -7.68 -14.76 4.28
N ARG A 348 -6.42 -15.17 4.41
CA ARG A 348 -5.76 -16.08 3.45
C ARG A 348 -6.40 -17.47 3.47
N PHE A 349 -6.75 -17.97 4.65
CA PHE A 349 -7.43 -19.24 4.81
C PHE A 349 -8.81 -19.23 4.12
N ILE A 350 -9.63 -18.22 4.39
CA ILE A 350 -10.95 -18.04 3.75
C ILE A 350 -10.83 -17.86 2.23
N THR A 351 -9.82 -17.14 1.76
CA THR A 351 -9.57 -16.96 0.32
C THR A 351 -9.28 -18.30 -0.36
N HIS A 352 -8.54 -19.19 0.29
CA HIS A 352 -8.24 -20.53 -0.24
C HIS A 352 -9.51 -21.34 -0.49
N TYR A 353 -10.49 -21.26 0.41
CA TYR A 353 -11.80 -21.90 0.27
C TYR A 353 -12.83 -21.07 -0.55
N SER A 354 -12.36 -20.15 -1.38
CA SER A 354 -13.20 -19.31 -2.28
C SER A 354 -14.20 -18.38 -1.57
N GLY A 355 -13.95 -18.02 -0.32
CA GLY A 355 -14.80 -17.15 0.49
C GLY A 355 -14.75 -15.65 0.12
N TYR A 356 -14.54 -15.30 -1.14
CA TYR A 356 -14.41 -13.90 -1.60
C TYR A 356 -15.64 -13.04 -1.28
N SER A 357 -16.85 -13.59 -1.39
CA SER A 357 -18.07 -12.85 -1.09
C SER A 357 -18.17 -12.46 0.38
N PHE A 358 -17.76 -13.36 1.28
CA PHE A 358 -17.68 -13.08 2.71
C PHE A 358 -16.67 -11.96 2.99
N LEU A 359 -15.46 -12.07 2.43
CA LEU A 359 -14.40 -11.06 2.61
C LEU A 359 -14.82 -9.68 2.11
N SER A 360 -15.55 -9.60 0.99
CA SER A 360 -16.06 -8.34 0.47
C SER A 360 -17.08 -7.70 1.40
N LYS A 361 -18.03 -8.47 1.91
CA LYS A 361 -19.03 -7.99 2.88
C LYS A 361 -18.36 -7.51 4.16
N LYS A 362 -17.39 -8.29 4.66
CA LYS A 362 -16.60 -7.94 5.83
C LYS A 362 -15.86 -6.62 5.63
N THR A 363 -15.15 -6.44 4.52
CA THR A 363 -14.36 -5.21 4.28
C THR A 363 -15.23 -3.96 4.17
N ILE A 364 -16.45 -4.07 3.61
CA ILE A 364 -17.41 -2.97 3.58
C ILE A 364 -17.87 -2.62 5.01
N LEU A 365 -18.17 -3.61 5.82
CA LEU A 365 -18.59 -3.42 7.19
C LEU A 365 -17.48 -2.79 8.03
N VAL A 366 -16.24 -3.28 7.91
CA VAL A 366 -15.05 -2.71 8.55
C VAL A 366 -14.83 -1.25 8.11
N LEU A 367 -14.99 -0.93 6.82
CA LEU A 367 -14.89 0.44 6.32
C LEU A 367 -15.91 1.35 7.01
N PHE A 368 -17.17 0.93 7.12
CA PHE A 368 -18.23 1.72 7.74
C PHE A 368 -17.91 2.02 9.23
N PHE A 369 -17.51 1.01 9.97
CA PHE A 369 -17.10 1.20 11.36
C PHE A 369 -15.84 2.06 11.49
N SER A 370 -14.85 1.85 10.61
CA SER A 370 -13.61 2.64 10.60
C SER A 370 -13.89 4.13 10.39
N LEU A 371 -14.80 4.48 9.49
CA LEU A 371 -15.21 5.89 9.27
C LEU A 371 -15.85 6.50 10.51
N ILE A 372 -16.83 5.82 11.10
CA ILE A 372 -17.51 6.31 12.31
C ILE A 372 -16.54 6.48 13.46
N LEU A 373 -15.74 5.45 13.75
CA LEU A 373 -14.77 5.46 14.84
C LEU A 373 -13.69 6.54 14.62
N SER A 374 -13.18 6.69 13.40
CA SER A 374 -12.19 7.73 13.10
C SER A 374 -12.76 9.14 13.30
N CYS A 375 -13.96 9.42 12.79
CA CYS A 375 -14.60 10.73 13.01
C CYS A 375 -14.84 11.01 14.50
N PHE A 376 -15.29 10.00 15.24
CA PHE A 376 -15.55 10.15 16.68
C PHE A 376 -14.25 10.37 17.47
N PHE A 377 -13.29 9.44 17.35
CA PHE A 377 -12.07 9.50 18.17
C PHE A 377 -11.13 10.64 17.76
N VAL A 378 -11.04 11.00 16.50
CA VAL A 378 -10.22 12.14 16.06
C VAL A 378 -10.77 13.44 16.64
N LYS A 379 -12.08 13.63 16.61
CA LYS A 379 -12.71 14.83 17.17
C LYS A 379 -12.42 15.03 18.66
N TYR A 380 -12.37 13.95 19.46
CA TYR A 380 -12.19 14.04 20.91
C TYR A 380 -10.75 13.85 21.40
N HIS A 381 -9.93 13.11 20.66
CA HIS A 381 -8.57 12.72 21.08
C HIS A 381 -7.49 13.05 20.04
N GLY A 382 -7.82 13.75 18.97
CA GLY A 382 -6.86 14.20 17.98
C GLY A 382 -6.06 13.05 17.34
N VAL A 383 -4.75 13.22 17.25
CA VAL A 383 -3.81 12.26 16.64
C VAL A 383 -3.85 10.89 17.32
N THR A 384 -3.92 10.89 18.66
CA THR A 384 -4.02 9.64 19.43
C THR A 384 -5.36 8.94 19.16
N GLY A 385 -6.45 9.72 19.00
CA GLY A 385 -7.77 9.20 18.63
C GLY A 385 -7.77 8.49 17.28
N ALA A 386 -7.03 9.01 16.31
CA ALA A 386 -6.84 8.35 15.02
C ALA A 386 -6.19 6.96 15.18
N ALA A 387 -5.17 6.83 16.02
CA ALA A 387 -4.54 5.54 16.30
C ALA A 387 -5.46 4.57 17.06
N ILE A 388 -6.22 5.07 18.07
CA ILE A 388 -7.21 4.26 18.80
C ILE A 388 -8.26 3.72 17.85
N SER A 389 -8.76 4.54 16.92
CA SER A 389 -9.78 4.12 15.95
C SER A 389 -9.30 2.95 15.09
N ILE A 390 -8.03 2.95 14.67
CA ILE A 390 -7.44 1.84 13.91
C ILE A 390 -7.33 0.58 14.77
N VAL A 391 -6.85 0.69 16.03
CA VAL A 391 -6.76 -0.48 16.91
C VAL A 391 -8.14 -1.14 17.06
N ILE A 392 -9.17 -0.35 17.35
CA ILE A 392 -10.55 -0.88 17.52
C ILE A 392 -11.04 -1.48 16.20
N THR A 393 -10.76 -0.83 15.05
CA THR A 393 -11.15 -1.33 13.72
C THR A 393 -10.50 -2.68 13.42
N GLU A 394 -9.21 -2.85 13.73
CA GLU A 394 -8.50 -4.13 13.48
C GLU A 394 -8.99 -5.23 14.44
N VAL A 395 -9.29 -4.91 15.69
CA VAL A 395 -9.91 -5.86 16.64
C VAL A 395 -11.28 -6.29 16.13
N LEU A 396 -12.14 -5.35 15.71
CA LEU A 396 -13.44 -5.66 15.11
C LEU A 396 -13.28 -6.48 13.83
N SER A 397 -12.31 -6.12 12.98
CA SER A 397 -11.99 -6.89 11.77
C SER A 397 -11.58 -8.32 12.09
N LEU A 398 -10.86 -8.56 13.19
CA LEU A 398 -10.45 -9.89 13.61
C LEU A 398 -11.64 -10.70 14.19
N THR A 399 -12.49 -10.08 15.01
CA THR A 399 -13.67 -10.74 15.60
C THR A 399 -14.72 -11.13 14.56
N LEU A 400 -14.82 -10.40 13.45
CA LEU A 400 -15.72 -10.74 12.34
C LEU A 400 -15.29 -11.99 11.53
N PHE A 401 -14.19 -12.63 11.88
CA PHE A 401 -13.81 -13.93 11.32
C PHE A 401 -14.35 -15.11 12.14
N ASN A 402 -14.77 -14.87 13.36
CA ASN A 402 -15.38 -15.87 14.24
C ASN A 402 -16.90 -15.87 14.09
#